data_cb534a5833db569a3dabfe317f5978c7
#
_entry.id   cb534a5833db569a3dabfe317f5978c7
#
_cell.length_a   1.000
_cell.length_b   1.000
_cell.length_c   1.000
_cell.angle_alpha   90.00
_cell.angle_beta   90.00
_cell.angle_gamma   90.00
#
_symmetry.space_group_name_H-M   'P 1'
#
loop_
_entity.id
_entity.type
_entity.pdbx_description
1 polymer ?
#
loop_
_entity_poly.entity_id
_entity_poly.type
_entity_poly.pdbx_seq_one_letter_code
_entity_poly.pdbx_strand_id
1 'polypeptide(L)'
;MKNIKLIEVPSEVGAGTRGASLGIDAIKIAALDFMSNFFVHFPSEKIETENKLLFEPIHSPYAKRINGVLNMYEKVSKAVKDTIKNNFFPVVISGDHSNAGGTIAGIKLAKPNSKLGVIWMDAHADLHTPYTTPSGNMHGMPMAAAIAEDNVESKVHELDDKTAALWDQLKQFGKIYPKVLPEDVVFISLRDYEKEEKFLIEKYDMKVITTGELRRKGPENVVRSVLRYLSDCTDIYISFDVDCLDSSISKGTGTPVSNGLKEREAEDLVSKFMQNRKVCCFEITEVNPTLDKENLMAEIAFNILQRSVNVLMMN
;
A
#
# COMPACT_ATOMS: atom_id res chain seq x y z
N MET A 1 -17.10 -18.78 1.82
CA MET A 1 -15.80 -18.69 2.54
C MET A 1 -14.69 -18.52 1.51
N LYS A 2 -13.88 -17.45 1.56
CA LYS A 2 -12.73 -17.27 0.66
C LYS A 2 -11.53 -18.06 1.19
N ASN A 3 -10.82 -18.77 0.33
CA ASN A 3 -9.52 -19.34 0.66
C ASN A 3 -8.51 -18.21 0.73
N ILE A 4 -7.78 -18.06 1.82
CA ILE A 4 -6.85 -16.94 2.05
C ILE A 4 -5.42 -17.46 1.95
N LYS A 5 -4.54 -16.69 1.32
CA LYS A 5 -3.09 -16.91 1.33
C LYS A 5 -2.38 -15.62 1.73
N LEU A 6 -1.48 -15.73 2.69
CA LEU A 6 -0.61 -14.64 3.13
C LEU A 6 0.58 -14.54 2.17
N ILE A 7 0.94 -13.31 1.78
CA ILE A 7 2.14 -13.00 1.01
C ILE A 7 2.98 -12.06 1.87
N GLU A 8 4.12 -12.55 2.35
CA GLU A 8 5.02 -11.83 3.22
C GLU A 8 6.14 -11.19 2.41
N VAL A 9 6.19 -9.87 2.37
CA VAL A 9 7.14 -9.09 1.57
C VAL A 9 8.03 -8.25 2.49
N PRO A 10 9.05 -8.82 3.18
CA PRO A 10 9.91 -8.09 4.11
C PRO A 10 10.94 -7.20 3.39
N SER A 11 10.50 -6.44 2.39
CA SER A 11 11.34 -5.51 1.62
C SER A 11 11.20 -4.10 2.18
N GLU A 12 12.34 -3.43 2.38
CA GLU A 12 12.41 -2.01 2.70
C GLU A 12 13.31 -1.25 1.73
N VAL A 13 13.47 -1.80 0.51
CA VAL A 13 14.39 -1.25 -0.50
C VAL A 13 13.95 0.15 -0.98
N GLY A 14 12.64 0.44 -0.93
CA GLY A 14 12.04 1.73 -1.28
C GLY A 14 11.92 2.71 -0.13
N ALA A 15 12.07 2.24 1.13
CA ALA A 15 11.87 3.06 2.32
C ALA A 15 12.95 4.13 2.53
N GLY A 16 12.57 5.23 3.18
CA GLY A 16 13.47 6.28 3.64
C GLY A 16 14.20 5.92 4.96
N THR A 17 13.53 5.20 5.85
CA THR A 17 14.03 4.71 7.14
C THR A 17 14.39 3.23 7.08
N ARG A 18 15.04 2.72 8.13
CA ARG A 18 15.37 1.28 8.25
C ARG A 18 14.50 0.64 9.32
N GLY A 19 14.18 -0.64 9.13
CA GLY A 19 13.43 -1.45 10.09
C GLY A 19 12.04 -1.92 9.65
N ALA A 20 11.47 -1.37 8.56
CA ALA A 20 10.18 -1.83 8.03
C ALA A 20 10.23 -3.30 7.56
N SER A 21 11.38 -3.79 7.17
CA SER A 21 11.59 -5.21 6.82
C SER A 21 11.36 -6.18 8.01
N LEU A 22 11.42 -5.67 9.24
CA LEU A 22 11.15 -6.42 10.47
C LEU A 22 9.66 -6.37 10.89
N GLY A 23 8.84 -5.57 10.22
CA GLY A 23 7.43 -5.34 10.56
C GLY A 23 6.61 -6.62 10.58
N ILE A 24 6.85 -7.52 9.62
CA ILE A 24 6.14 -8.81 9.55
C ILE A 24 6.44 -9.68 10.78
N ASP A 25 7.71 -9.77 11.17
CA ASP A 25 8.10 -10.56 12.34
C ASP A 25 7.56 -9.92 13.63
N ALA A 26 7.50 -8.58 13.70
CA ALA A 26 6.86 -7.84 14.79
C ALA A 26 5.35 -8.14 14.90
N ILE A 27 4.64 -8.19 13.79
CA ILE A 27 3.22 -8.58 13.71
C ILE A 27 3.03 -10.04 14.16
N LYS A 28 3.95 -10.94 13.80
CA LYS A 28 3.92 -12.35 14.25
C LYS A 28 4.13 -12.46 15.77
N ILE A 29 5.01 -11.64 16.34
CA ILE A 29 5.20 -11.56 17.80
C ILE A 29 3.89 -11.11 18.46
N ALA A 30 3.25 -10.04 17.96
CA ALA A 30 1.96 -9.59 18.45
C ALA A 30 0.88 -10.70 18.39
N ALA A 31 0.86 -11.47 17.31
CA ALA A 31 -0.06 -12.62 17.20
C ALA A 31 0.19 -13.67 18.28
N LEU A 32 1.45 -13.96 18.63
CA LEU A 32 1.80 -14.88 19.70
C LEU A 32 1.38 -14.34 21.08
N ASP A 33 1.60 -13.06 21.33
CA ASP A 33 1.22 -12.39 22.58
C ASP A 33 -0.30 -12.43 22.79
N PHE A 34 -1.07 -12.34 21.70
CA PHE A 34 -2.53 -12.52 21.71
C PHE A 34 -2.98 -14.00 21.66
N MET A 35 -2.05 -14.94 21.78
CA MET A 35 -2.32 -16.39 21.69
C MET A 35 -3.10 -16.78 20.42
N SER A 36 -2.87 -16.08 19.31
CA SER A 36 -3.54 -16.32 18.04
C SER A 36 -2.78 -17.33 17.20
N ASN A 37 -3.51 -18.25 16.56
CA ASN A 37 -2.98 -19.21 15.60
C ASN A 37 -3.05 -18.71 14.15
N PHE A 38 -3.24 -17.42 13.92
CA PHE A 38 -3.47 -16.79 12.61
C PHE A 38 -2.44 -17.22 11.56
N PHE A 39 -1.15 -17.06 11.86
CA PHE A 39 -0.07 -17.39 10.91
C PHE A 39 0.16 -18.89 10.71
N VAL A 40 -0.40 -19.74 11.59
CA VAL A 40 -0.39 -21.20 11.42
C VAL A 40 -1.60 -21.67 10.61
N HIS A 41 -2.72 -20.92 10.70
CA HIS A 41 -3.98 -21.29 10.06
C HIS A 41 -3.97 -21.05 8.54
N PHE A 42 -3.29 -20.00 8.09
CA PHE A 42 -3.27 -19.63 6.67
C PHE A 42 -1.95 -20.01 5.99
N PRO A 43 -1.99 -20.58 4.76
CA PRO A 43 -0.78 -20.79 3.99
C PRO A 43 -0.10 -19.45 3.72
N SER A 44 1.22 -19.40 3.84
CA SER A 44 2.02 -18.20 3.59
C SER A 44 3.13 -18.45 2.58
N GLU A 45 3.52 -17.39 1.88
CA GLU A 45 4.68 -17.35 0.98
C GLU A 45 5.51 -16.13 1.34
N LYS A 46 6.78 -16.36 1.72
CA LYS A 46 7.74 -15.27 1.99
C LYS A 46 8.52 -14.95 0.73
N ILE A 47 8.49 -13.69 0.31
CA ILE A 47 9.16 -13.21 -0.90
C ILE A 47 10.62 -12.90 -0.60
N GLU A 48 11.51 -13.37 -1.46
CA GLU A 48 12.92 -13.00 -1.43
C GLU A 48 13.10 -11.52 -1.78
N THR A 49 13.86 -10.78 -0.97
CA THR A 49 13.97 -9.33 -1.06
C THR A 49 15.24 -8.87 -1.79
N GLU A 50 15.25 -7.60 -2.18
CA GLU A 50 16.42 -6.89 -2.69
C GLU A 50 17.10 -6.02 -1.62
N ASN A 51 16.87 -6.27 -0.33
CA ASN A 51 17.41 -5.48 0.78
C ASN A 51 18.95 -5.42 0.83
N LYS A 52 19.65 -6.33 0.17
CA LYS A 52 21.11 -6.25 -0.04
C LYS A 52 21.55 -4.92 -0.70
N LEU A 53 20.69 -4.34 -1.54
CA LEU A 53 20.95 -3.05 -2.19
C LEU A 53 20.98 -1.86 -1.21
N LEU A 54 20.53 -2.05 0.03
CA LEU A 54 20.62 -1.02 1.08
C LEU A 54 22.07 -0.72 1.46
N PHE A 55 22.99 -1.67 1.24
CA PHE A 55 24.42 -1.54 1.52
C PHE A 55 25.21 -1.04 0.31
N GLU A 56 24.56 -0.85 -0.84
CA GLU A 56 25.18 -0.36 -2.06
C GLU A 56 25.05 1.15 -2.24
N PRO A 57 25.95 1.80 -2.98
CA PRO A 57 25.82 3.23 -3.30
C PRO A 57 24.53 3.55 -4.05
N ILE A 58 23.98 4.73 -3.80
CA ILE A 58 22.81 5.24 -4.51
C ILE A 58 23.26 5.83 -5.85
N HIS A 59 22.79 5.26 -6.95
CA HIS A 59 23.11 5.71 -8.30
C HIS A 59 22.04 6.62 -8.91
N SER A 60 20.80 6.52 -8.45
CA SER A 60 19.66 7.33 -8.90
C SER A 60 19.11 8.12 -7.71
N PRO A 61 19.55 9.36 -7.46
CA PRO A 61 19.20 10.10 -6.23
C PRO A 61 17.71 10.40 -6.12
N TYR A 62 17.03 10.58 -7.24
CA TYR A 62 15.58 10.85 -7.30
C TYR A 62 14.72 9.60 -7.50
N ALA A 63 15.32 8.42 -7.55
CA ALA A 63 14.65 7.13 -7.61
C ALA A 63 15.55 6.07 -6.96
N LYS A 64 15.77 6.20 -5.67
CA LYS A 64 16.73 5.41 -4.91
C LYS A 64 16.44 3.92 -5.05
N ARG A 65 17.43 3.17 -5.55
CA ARG A 65 17.34 1.71 -5.74
C ARG A 65 16.17 1.25 -6.62
N ILE A 66 15.78 2.07 -7.60
CA ILE A 66 14.67 1.77 -8.52
C ILE A 66 14.80 0.41 -9.21
N ASN A 67 16.03 -0.03 -9.50
CA ASN A 67 16.29 -1.39 -10.03
C ASN A 67 15.84 -2.48 -9.04
N GLY A 68 16.09 -2.28 -7.75
CA GLY A 68 15.64 -3.20 -6.70
C GLY A 68 14.12 -3.19 -6.56
N VAL A 69 13.49 -2.01 -6.61
CA VAL A 69 12.03 -1.88 -6.60
C VAL A 69 11.41 -2.58 -7.82
N LEU A 70 12.01 -2.45 -9.00
CA LEU A 70 11.54 -3.14 -10.20
C LEU A 70 11.64 -4.68 -10.05
N ASN A 71 12.72 -5.20 -9.47
CA ASN A 71 12.85 -6.62 -9.15
C ASN A 71 11.80 -7.07 -8.12
N MET A 72 11.49 -6.21 -7.12
CA MET A 72 10.40 -6.51 -6.17
C MET A 72 9.04 -6.54 -6.87
N TYR A 73 8.77 -5.63 -7.83
CA TYR A 73 7.53 -5.68 -8.63
C TYR A 73 7.38 -7.02 -9.34
N GLU A 74 8.45 -7.57 -9.91
CA GLU A 74 8.42 -8.88 -10.57
C GLU A 74 8.03 -10.00 -9.58
N LYS A 75 8.71 -10.06 -8.43
CA LYS A 75 8.51 -11.10 -7.42
C LYS A 75 7.12 -11.01 -6.79
N VAL A 76 6.72 -9.82 -6.34
CA VAL A 76 5.43 -9.59 -5.69
C VAL A 76 4.28 -9.81 -6.67
N SER A 77 4.37 -9.25 -7.88
CA SER A 77 3.32 -9.41 -8.88
C SER A 77 3.12 -10.87 -9.29
N LYS A 78 4.19 -11.65 -9.36
CA LYS A 78 4.10 -13.09 -9.62
C LYS A 78 3.33 -13.80 -8.49
N ALA A 79 3.70 -13.55 -7.23
CA ALA A 79 3.06 -14.20 -6.08
C ALA A 79 1.58 -13.84 -5.98
N VAL A 80 1.22 -12.54 -6.13
CA VAL A 80 -0.17 -12.07 -6.11
C VAL A 80 -0.97 -12.67 -7.27
N LYS A 81 -0.43 -12.62 -8.50
CA LYS A 81 -1.06 -13.22 -9.68
C LYS A 81 -1.33 -14.71 -9.47
N ASP A 82 -0.32 -15.48 -9.04
CA ASP A 82 -0.42 -16.92 -8.86
C ASP A 82 -1.42 -17.25 -7.74
N THR A 83 -1.46 -16.47 -6.66
CA THR A 83 -2.45 -16.59 -5.59
C THR A 83 -3.87 -16.42 -6.11
N ILE A 84 -4.15 -15.36 -6.88
CA ILE A 84 -5.48 -15.10 -7.46
C ILE A 84 -5.85 -16.20 -8.47
N LYS A 85 -4.93 -16.60 -9.34
CA LYS A 85 -5.16 -17.65 -10.36
C LYS A 85 -5.48 -19.04 -9.74
N ASN A 86 -4.95 -19.31 -8.54
CA ASN A 86 -5.26 -20.51 -7.77
C ASN A 86 -6.50 -20.35 -6.86
N ASN A 87 -7.32 -19.33 -7.08
CA ASN A 87 -8.57 -19.06 -6.34
C ASN A 87 -8.36 -18.79 -4.84
N PHE A 88 -7.20 -18.26 -4.46
CA PHE A 88 -6.96 -17.73 -3.13
C PHE A 88 -7.17 -16.20 -3.14
N PHE A 89 -7.58 -15.68 -1.99
CA PHE A 89 -7.59 -14.25 -1.71
C PHE A 89 -6.22 -13.84 -1.14
N PRO A 90 -5.47 -12.97 -1.84
CA PRO A 90 -4.18 -12.50 -1.34
C PRO A 90 -4.36 -11.51 -0.19
N VAL A 91 -3.69 -11.77 0.92
CA VAL A 91 -3.45 -10.83 2.00
C VAL A 91 -1.95 -10.57 2.01
N VAL A 92 -1.56 -9.36 1.63
CA VAL A 92 -0.15 -8.96 1.55
C VAL A 92 0.24 -8.25 2.84
N ILE A 93 1.37 -8.65 3.41
CA ILE A 93 1.98 -7.98 4.56
C ILE A 93 3.36 -7.53 4.07
N SER A 94 3.53 -6.24 3.85
CA SER A 94 4.76 -5.71 3.25
C SER A 94 5.54 -4.80 4.18
N GLY A 95 6.83 -4.67 3.90
CA GLY A 95 7.70 -3.76 4.65
C GLY A 95 7.44 -2.32 4.26
N ASP A 96 7.89 -1.89 3.10
CA ASP A 96 7.65 -0.52 2.62
C ASP A 96 6.53 -0.45 1.54
N HIS A 97 5.94 0.74 1.39
CA HIS A 97 4.78 0.94 0.51
C HIS A 97 5.10 0.87 -1.00
N SER A 98 6.38 0.90 -1.40
CA SER A 98 6.73 0.71 -2.82
C SER A 98 6.29 -0.66 -3.36
N ASN A 99 6.15 -1.67 -2.49
CA ASN A 99 5.72 -3.01 -2.86
C ASN A 99 4.28 -3.06 -3.39
N ALA A 100 3.42 -2.09 -3.01
CA ALA A 100 2.03 -1.99 -3.47
C ALA A 100 1.93 -1.87 -4.99
N GLY A 101 2.91 -1.27 -5.66
CA GLY A 101 2.96 -1.25 -7.13
C GLY A 101 3.11 -2.65 -7.74
N GLY A 102 3.85 -3.55 -7.07
CA GLY A 102 3.93 -4.97 -7.42
C GLY A 102 2.61 -5.70 -7.16
N THR A 103 1.93 -5.41 -6.05
CA THR A 103 0.60 -5.94 -5.73
C THR A 103 -0.43 -5.56 -6.78
N ILE A 104 -0.52 -4.27 -7.13
CA ILE A 104 -1.42 -3.75 -8.19
C ILE A 104 -1.12 -4.42 -9.52
N ALA A 105 0.17 -4.53 -9.89
CA ALA A 105 0.57 -5.20 -11.13
C ALA A 105 0.15 -6.69 -11.13
N GLY A 106 0.31 -7.39 -10.01
CA GLY A 106 -0.09 -8.79 -9.85
C GLY A 106 -1.60 -9.00 -10.01
N ILE A 107 -2.43 -8.12 -9.44
CA ILE A 107 -3.88 -8.12 -9.63
C ILE A 107 -4.23 -7.95 -11.11
N LYS A 108 -3.64 -6.96 -11.76
CA LYS A 108 -3.89 -6.68 -13.19
C LYS A 108 -3.40 -7.80 -14.11
N LEU A 109 -2.27 -8.45 -13.79
CA LEU A 109 -1.78 -9.63 -14.53
C LEU A 109 -2.67 -10.87 -14.33
N ALA A 110 -3.31 -11.01 -13.16
CA ALA A 110 -4.29 -12.07 -12.92
C ALA A 110 -5.62 -11.80 -13.64
N LYS A 111 -6.03 -10.52 -13.69
CA LYS A 111 -7.33 -10.03 -14.20
C LYS A 111 -7.12 -8.85 -15.16
N PRO A 112 -6.56 -9.06 -16.36
CA PRO A 112 -6.14 -7.97 -17.26
C PRO A 112 -7.29 -7.06 -17.69
N ASN A 113 -8.51 -7.56 -17.77
CA ASN A 113 -9.70 -6.82 -18.16
C ASN A 113 -10.43 -6.18 -16.98
N SER A 114 -9.94 -6.31 -15.74
CA SER A 114 -10.59 -5.69 -14.60
C SER A 114 -10.45 -4.17 -14.62
N LYS A 115 -11.51 -3.45 -14.30
CA LYS A 115 -11.45 -2.06 -13.87
C LYS A 115 -11.17 -2.08 -12.37
N LEU A 116 -9.91 -1.78 -12.00
CA LEU A 116 -9.43 -1.88 -10.63
C LEU A 116 -9.64 -0.56 -9.89
N GLY A 117 -10.50 -0.58 -8.87
CA GLY A 117 -10.59 0.49 -7.88
C GLY A 117 -9.55 0.31 -6.78
N VAL A 118 -9.03 1.41 -6.26
CA VAL A 118 -8.07 1.42 -5.16
C VAL A 118 -8.60 2.24 -3.99
N ILE A 119 -8.61 1.64 -2.81
CA ILE A 119 -8.82 2.34 -1.54
C ILE A 119 -7.45 2.45 -0.87
N TRP A 120 -6.90 3.67 -0.85
CA TRP A 120 -5.58 3.98 -0.32
C TRP A 120 -5.74 4.64 1.04
N MET A 121 -5.56 3.85 2.10
CA MET A 121 -5.65 4.33 3.50
C MET A 121 -4.26 4.71 3.97
N ASP A 122 -3.98 5.99 4.02
CA ASP A 122 -2.63 6.52 4.17
C ASP A 122 -2.66 7.99 4.63
N ALA A 123 -1.61 8.44 5.30
CA ALA A 123 -1.38 9.86 5.54
C ALA A 123 -0.91 10.58 4.27
N HIS A 124 -0.24 9.85 3.35
CA HIS A 124 0.42 10.33 2.14
C HIS A 124 -0.34 9.91 0.88
N ALA A 125 -0.06 10.58 -0.23
CA ALA A 125 -0.70 10.24 -1.52
C ALA A 125 0.12 9.24 -2.34
N ASP A 126 1.44 9.16 -2.09
CA ASP A 126 2.39 8.35 -2.85
C ASP A 126 2.33 8.59 -4.37
N LEU A 127 2.05 9.85 -4.72
CA LEU A 127 1.92 10.38 -6.08
C LEU A 127 3.18 11.11 -6.56
N HIS A 128 4.28 11.08 -5.78
CA HIS A 128 5.54 11.56 -6.27
C HIS A 128 6.07 10.72 -7.43
N THR A 129 6.84 11.35 -8.26
CA THR A 129 7.60 10.72 -9.35
C THR A 129 9.08 11.04 -9.18
N PRO A 130 9.99 10.41 -9.89
CA PRO A 130 11.38 10.81 -9.89
C PRO A 130 11.60 12.28 -10.32
N TYR A 131 10.65 12.86 -11.06
CA TYR A 131 10.71 14.27 -11.48
C TYR A 131 10.29 15.24 -10.37
N THR A 132 9.55 14.80 -9.35
CA THR A 132 8.92 15.70 -8.35
C THR A 132 9.33 15.42 -6.90
N THR A 133 9.90 14.25 -6.62
CA THR A 133 10.16 13.79 -5.26
C THR A 133 11.14 14.67 -4.49
N PRO A 134 10.88 15.04 -3.24
CA PRO A 134 11.84 15.74 -2.40
C PRO A 134 12.94 14.83 -1.86
N SER A 135 12.67 13.53 -1.73
CA SER A 135 13.56 12.58 -1.06
C SER A 135 14.23 11.56 -1.99
N GLY A 136 13.60 11.22 -3.10
CA GLY A 136 13.99 10.11 -3.98
C GLY A 136 13.65 8.72 -3.45
N ASN A 137 12.98 8.61 -2.31
CA ASN A 137 12.56 7.33 -1.76
C ASN A 137 11.36 6.77 -2.53
N MET A 138 11.44 5.51 -2.94
CA MET A 138 10.47 4.92 -3.86
C MET A 138 9.12 4.56 -3.20
N HIS A 139 9.06 4.50 -1.86
CA HIS A 139 7.79 4.23 -1.18
C HIS A 139 6.75 5.34 -1.39
N GLY A 140 7.16 6.58 -1.66
CA GLY A 140 6.25 7.68 -2.01
C GLY A 140 5.85 7.77 -3.49
N MET A 141 6.05 6.69 -4.29
CA MET A 141 5.84 6.73 -5.75
C MET A 141 4.93 5.63 -6.34
N PRO A 142 4.48 4.61 -5.58
CA PRO A 142 3.80 3.47 -6.18
C PRO A 142 2.46 3.84 -6.84
N MET A 143 1.75 4.83 -6.32
CA MET A 143 0.50 5.28 -6.92
C MET A 143 0.72 6.03 -8.22
N ALA A 144 1.73 6.90 -8.32
CA ALA A 144 2.10 7.57 -9.58
C ALA A 144 2.49 6.54 -10.66
N ALA A 145 3.27 5.51 -10.29
CA ALA A 145 3.62 4.42 -11.20
C ALA A 145 2.39 3.62 -11.64
N ALA A 146 1.41 3.40 -10.76
CA ALA A 146 0.19 2.65 -11.04
C ALA A 146 -0.74 3.38 -12.03
N ILE A 147 -0.86 4.71 -11.89
CA ILE A 147 -1.65 5.56 -12.81
C ILE A 147 -0.85 6.01 -14.05
N ALA A 148 0.43 5.59 -14.16
CA ALA A 148 1.35 5.91 -15.25
C ALA A 148 1.64 7.43 -15.42
N GLU A 149 1.72 8.17 -14.31
CA GLU A 149 1.93 9.63 -14.29
C GLU A 149 3.40 9.99 -14.08
N ASP A 150 3.88 10.98 -14.81
CA ASP A 150 5.21 11.59 -14.67
C ASP A 150 5.19 12.90 -13.91
N ASN A 151 4.06 13.58 -13.89
CA ASN A 151 3.87 14.89 -13.31
C ASN A 151 4.88 15.94 -13.82
N VAL A 152 5.06 15.95 -15.14
CA VAL A 152 6.04 16.86 -15.78
C VAL A 152 5.72 18.33 -15.61
N GLU A 153 4.46 18.67 -15.41
CA GLU A 153 3.99 20.04 -15.15
C GLU A 153 4.51 20.58 -13.81
N SER A 154 4.74 19.69 -12.84
CA SER A 154 5.29 20.03 -11.51
C SER A 154 6.76 19.62 -11.36
N LYS A 155 7.45 19.33 -12.45
CA LYS A 155 8.83 18.85 -12.49
C LYS A 155 9.80 19.80 -11.78
N VAL A 156 10.61 19.24 -10.88
CA VAL A 156 11.67 19.94 -10.14
C VAL A 156 13.06 19.31 -10.35
N HIS A 157 13.11 18.10 -10.94
CA HIS A 157 14.36 17.38 -11.19
C HIS A 157 14.49 16.98 -12.65
N GLU A 158 15.75 16.99 -13.14
CA GLU A 158 16.13 16.33 -14.39
C GLU A 158 16.66 14.93 -14.07
N LEU A 159 16.23 13.95 -14.85
CA LEU A 159 16.69 12.58 -14.72
C LEU A 159 17.73 12.24 -15.77
N ASP A 160 18.68 11.39 -15.41
CA ASP A 160 19.52 10.72 -16.40
C ASP A 160 18.69 9.66 -17.16
N ASP A 161 19.16 9.32 -18.37
CA ASP A 161 18.45 8.40 -19.29
C ASP A 161 18.18 7.03 -18.66
N LYS A 162 19.09 6.55 -17.82
CA LYS A 162 18.95 5.25 -17.14
C LYS A 162 17.84 5.28 -16.11
N THR A 163 17.79 6.32 -15.28
CA THR A 163 16.74 6.51 -14.28
C THR A 163 15.38 6.67 -14.94
N ALA A 164 15.29 7.49 -16.00
CA ALA A 164 14.07 7.67 -16.77
C ALA A 164 13.58 6.35 -17.38
N ALA A 165 14.48 5.57 -18.00
CA ALA A 165 14.12 4.27 -18.58
C ALA A 165 13.64 3.25 -17.54
N LEU A 166 14.23 3.23 -16.32
CA LEU A 166 13.77 2.36 -15.24
C LEU A 166 12.39 2.79 -14.70
N TRP A 167 12.14 4.10 -14.62
CA TRP A 167 10.83 4.64 -14.24
C TRP A 167 9.76 4.24 -15.25
N ASP A 168 10.05 4.35 -16.54
CA ASP A 168 9.15 3.89 -17.61
C ASP A 168 8.88 2.38 -17.51
N GLN A 169 9.88 1.57 -17.16
CA GLN A 169 9.67 0.14 -16.94
C GLN A 169 8.73 -0.14 -15.77
N LEU A 170 8.81 0.62 -14.66
CA LEU A 170 7.86 0.50 -13.55
C LEU A 170 6.43 0.87 -13.96
N LYS A 171 6.26 2.00 -14.64
CA LYS A 171 4.95 2.44 -15.14
C LYS A 171 4.34 1.42 -16.11
N GLN A 172 5.16 0.84 -16.99
CA GLN A 172 4.73 -0.10 -18.03
C GLN A 172 4.84 -1.56 -17.60
N PHE A 173 5.17 -1.83 -16.34
CA PHE A 173 5.37 -3.19 -15.86
C PHE A 173 4.16 -4.07 -16.17
N GLY A 174 4.44 -5.28 -16.71
CA GLY A 174 3.40 -6.21 -17.14
C GLY A 174 2.71 -5.84 -18.46
N LYS A 175 3.18 -4.77 -19.15
CA LYS A 175 2.60 -4.21 -20.40
C LYS A 175 1.14 -3.75 -20.24
N ILE A 176 0.76 -3.39 -19.02
CA ILE A 176 -0.56 -2.83 -18.69
C ILE A 176 -0.32 -1.46 -18.07
N TYR A 177 -0.73 -0.40 -18.76
CA TYR A 177 -0.59 0.98 -18.29
C TYR A 177 -1.65 1.90 -18.93
N PRO A 178 -2.31 2.76 -18.13
CA PRO A 178 -2.25 2.72 -16.67
C PRO A 178 -2.82 1.41 -16.11
N LYS A 179 -2.38 1.01 -14.91
CA LYS A 179 -2.91 -0.16 -14.20
C LYS A 179 -4.20 0.18 -13.46
N VAL A 180 -4.29 1.44 -13.03
CA VAL A 180 -5.41 2.05 -12.31
C VAL A 180 -5.67 3.41 -12.96
N LEU A 181 -6.94 3.78 -13.14
CA LEU A 181 -7.29 5.13 -13.58
C LEU A 181 -7.33 6.08 -12.38
N PRO A 182 -6.90 7.35 -12.50
CA PRO A 182 -6.92 8.29 -11.39
C PRO A 182 -8.29 8.43 -10.71
N GLU A 183 -9.36 8.44 -11.49
CA GLU A 183 -10.75 8.50 -11.02
C GLU A 183 -11.20 7.23 -10.27
N ASP A 184 -10.46 6.15 -10.34
CA ASP A 184 -10.75 4.90 -9.62
C ASP A 184 -9.93 4.78 -8.30
N VAL A 185 -9.25 5.85 -7.89
CA VAL A 185 -8.49 5.92 -6.63
C VAL A 185 -9.27 6.73 -5.59
N VAL A 186 -9.35 6.22 -4.37
CA VAL A 186 -9.92 6.93 -3.21
C VAL A 186 -8.89 6.96 -2.09
N PHE A 187 -8.45 8.14 -1.71
CA PHE A 187 -7.59 8.36 -0.54
C PHE A 187 -8.42 8.47 0.73
N ILE A 188 -8.02 7.78 1.78
CA ILE A 188 -8.65 7.88 3.10
C ILE A 188 -7.59 8.24 4.14
N SER A 189 -7.86 9.28 4.92
CA SER A 189 -6.97 9.86 5.94
C SER A 189 -5.79 10.65 5.38
N LEU A 190 -5.76 10.93 4.07
CA LEU A 190 -4.76 11.78 3.44
C LEU A 190 -4.68 13.16 4.12
N ARG A 191 -3.46 13.58 4.51
CA ARG A 191 -3.26 14.82 5.26
C ARG A 191 -1.85 15.40 5.20
N ASP A 192 -0.88 14.65 4.68
CA ASP A 192 0.49 15.10 4.47
C ASP A 192 0.89 14.80 3.03
N TYR A 193 0.96 15.84 2.22
CA TYR A 193 1.30 15.75 0.80
C TYR A 193 1.84 17.10 0.31
N GLU A 194 2.77 17.03 -0.63
CA GLU A 194 3.40 18.22 -1.21
C GLU A 194 2.53 18.82 -2.33
N LYS A 195 2.93 20.04 -2.76
CA LYS A 195 2.21 20.77 -3.82
C LYS A 195 2.17 20.03 -5.16
N GLU A 196 3.20 19.22 -5.44
CA GLU A 196 3.31 18.42 -6.65
C GLU A 196 2.27 17.29 -6.66
N GLU A 197 2.04 16.66 -5.52
CA GLU A 197 1.01 15.64 -5.34
C GLU A 197 -0.38 16.26 -5.35
N LYS A 198 -0.54 17.39 -4.65
CA LYS A 198 -1.79 18.17 -4.66
C LYS A 198 -2.21 18.54 -6.08
N PHE A 199 -1.25 18.91 -6.92
CA PHE A 199 -1.52 19.22 -8.32
C PHE A 199 -2.18 18.03 -9.05
N LEU A 200 -1.68 16.81 -8.86
CA LEU A 200 -2.29 15.63 -9.50
C LEU A 200 -3.67 15.30 -8.92
N ILE A 201 -3.84 15.43 -7.60
CA ILE A 201 -5.14 15.22 -6.95
C ILE A 201 -6.20 16.17 -7.53
N GLU A 202 -5.84 17.45 -7.71
CA GLU A 202 -6.72 18.47 -8.28
C GLU A 202 -6.91 18.28 -9.80
N LYS A 203 -5.85 17.98 -10.55
CA LYS A 203 -5.87 17.74 -12.00
C LYS A 203 -6.85 16.63 -12.40
N TYR A 204 -6.89 15.57 -11.60
CA TYR A 204 -7.71 14.39 -11.87
C TYR A 204 -8.99 14.31 -11.01
N ASP A 205 -9.30 15.35 -10.24
CA ASP A 205 -10.43 15.36 -9.28
C ASP A 205 -10.49 14.08 -8.46
N MET A 206 -9.33 13.65 -7.92
CA MET A 206 -9.21 12.39 -7.18
C MET A 206 -9.98 12.46 -5.87
N LYS A 207 -10.65 11.39 -5.52
CA LYS A 207 -11.49 11.35 -4.32
C LYS A 207 -10.64 11.27 -3.04
N VAL A 208 -10.81 12.26 -2.17
CA VAL A 208 -10.18 12.31 -0.84
C VAL A 208 -11.24 12.30 0.25
N ILE A 209 -11.09 11.42 1.23
CA ILE A 209 -11.87 11.37 2.48
C ILE A 209 -10.92 11.71 3.62
N THR A 210 -11.06 12.91 4.19
CA THR A 210 -10.25 13.32 5.32
C THR A 210 -10.73 12.67 6.63
N THR A 211 -9.84 12.60 7.62
CA THR A 211 -10.19 12.13 8.99
C THR A 211 -11.35 12.93 9.59
N GLY A 212 -11.37 14.26 9.35
CA GLY A 212 -12.47 15.14 9.80
C GLY A 212 -13.79 14.82 9.10
N GLU A 213 -13.77 14.50 7.81
CA GLU A 213 -14.95 14.07 7.06
C GLU A 213 -15.48 12.72 7.58
N LEU A 214 -14.58 11.77 7.81
CA LEU A 214 -14.93 10.47 8.40
C LEU A 214 -15.65 10.63 9.74
N ARG A 215 -15.10 11.42 10.65
CA ARG A 215 -15.69 11.65 11.98
C ARG A 215 -17.05 12.34 11.93
N ARG A 216 -17.23 13.28 10.99
CA ARG A 216 -18.50 13.97 10.79
C ARG A 216 -19.58 13.07 10.19
N LYS A 217 -19.22 12.23 9.21
CA LYS A 217 -20.17 11.38 8.48
C LYS A 217 -20.40 10.01 9.14
N GLY A 218 -19.44 9.55 9.91
CA GLY A 218 -19.39 8.21 10.46
C GLY A 218 -18.90 7.16 9.45
N PRO A 219 -18.27 6.06 9.92
CA PRO A 219 -17.64 5.05 9.05
C PRO A 219 -18.61 4.39 8.08
N GLU A 220 -19.84 4.10 8.48
CA GLU A 220 -20.87 3.49 7.62
C GLU A 220 -21.18 4.33 6.36
N ASN A 221 -21.38 5.64 6.56
CA ASN A 221 -21.71 6.53 5.46
C ASN A 221 -20.50 6.76 4.54
N VAL A 222 -19.29 6.79 5.10
CA VAL A 222 -18.04 6.87 4.32
C VAL A 222 -17.89 5.62 3.46
N VAL A 223 -17.97 4.43 4.04
CA VAL A 223 -17.89 3.15 3.31
C VAL A 223 -18.91 3.11 2.17
N ARG A 224 -20.18 3.44 2.45
CA ARG A 224 -21.24 3.50 1.43
C ARG A 224 -20.91 4.49 0.31
N SER A 225 -20.38 5.66 0.65
CA SER A 225 -20.00 6.70 -0.31
C SER A 225 -18.85 6.25 -1.20
N VAL A 226 -17.80 5.65 -0.62
CA VAL A 226 -16.63 5.13 -1.35
C VAL A 226 -17.03 3.97 -2.27
N LEU A 227 -17.78 2.99 -1.76
CA LEU A 227 -18.22 1.87 -2.59
C LEU A 227 -19.20 2.28 -3.72
N ARG A 228 -19.97 3.35 -3.51
CA ARG A 228 -20.78 3.94 -4.59
C ARG A 228 -19.90 4.65 -5.62
N TYR A 229 -18.88 5.38 -5.19
CA TYR A 229 -17.93 6.05 -6.08
C TYR A 229 -17.21 5.02 -6.97
N LEU A 230 -16.78 3.89 -6.38
CA LEU A 230 -16.14 2.77 -7.09
C LEU A 230 -17.15 1.76 -7.67
N SER A 231 -18.40 2.18 -7.90
CA SER A 231 -19.45 1.24 -8.38
C SER A 231 -19.14 0.60 -9.73
N ASP A 232 -18.47 1.32 -10.62
CA ASP A 232 -18.10 0.86 -11.96
C ASP A 232 -16.85 -0.03 -11.99
N CYS A 233 -16.07 -0.05 -10.88
CA CYS A 233 -14.95 -0.96 -10.75
C CYS A 233 -15.44 -2.40 -10.61
N THR A 234 -14.76 -3.34 -11.25
CA THR A 234 -15.05 -4.77 -11.15
C THR A 234 -14.39 -5.41 -9.94
N ASP A 235 -13.24 -4.90 -9.59
CA ASP A 235 -12.39 -5.35 -8.49
C ASP A 235 -11.92 -4.16 -7.66
N ILE A 236 -11.70 -4.35 -6.36
CA ILE A 236 -11.19 -3.33 -5.44
C ILE A 236 -9.98 -3.88 -4.69
N TYR A 237 -8.90 -3.13 -4.70
CA TYR A 237 -7.73 -3.33 -3.86
C TYR A 237 -7.76 -2.35 -2.69
N ILE A 238 -7.45 -2.85 -1.49
CA ILE A 238 -7.30 -2.02 -0.29
C ILE A 238 -5.84 -2.05 0.13
N SER A 239 -5.21 -0.89 0.15
CA SER A 239 -3.89 -0.67 0.75
C SER A 239 -4.06 0.06 2.07
N PHE A 240 -3.45 -0.46 3.12
CA PHE A 240 -3.47 0.09 4.46
C PHE A 240 -2.04 0.36 4.90
N ASP A 241 -1.61 1.62 4.79
CA ASP A 241 -0.41 2.09 5.46
C ASP A 241 -0.73 2.37 6.93
N VAL A 242 0.10 1.88 7.84
CA VAL A 242 -0.14 2.08 9.28
C VAL A 242 0.03 3.53 9.70
N ASP A 243 0.66 4.38 8.88
CA ASP A 243 0.77 5.81 9.17
C ASP A 243 -0.53 6.60 8.92
N CYS A 244 -1.56 5.98 8.31
CA CYS A 244 -2.92 6.53 8.31
C CYS A 244 -3.47 6.68 9.73
N LEU A 245 -2.93 5.92 10.70
CA LEU A 245 -3.22 6.07 12.12
C LEU A 245 -2.61 7.36 12.68
N ASP A 246 -3.16 7.83 13.79
CA ASP A 246 -2.66 9.01 14.48
C ASP A 246 -1.31 8.73 15.16
N SER A 247 -0.31 9.57 14.91
CA SER A 247 1.06 9.43 15.47
C SER A 247 1.11 9.51 17.00
N SER A 248 0.01 9.93 17.67
CA SER A 248 -0.11 9.89 19.13
C SER A 248 -0.36 8.47 19.66
N ILE A 249 -0.84 7.55 18.81
CA ILE A 249 -1.06 6.15 19.17
C ILE A 249 0.27 5.41 19.20
N SER A 250 0.98 5.43 18.08
CA SER A 250 2.32 4.87 17.93
C SER A 250 3.12 5.64 16.89
N LYS A 251 4.44 5.62 17.04
CA LYS A 251 5.40 6.11 16.05
C LYS A 251 6.11 4.98 15.30
N GLY A 252 5.57 3.77 15.39
CA GLY A 252 6.15 2.56 14.79
C GLY A 252 6.00 2.49 13.27
N THR A 253 6.25 3.61 12.57
CA THR A 253 6.27 3.73 11.11
C THR A 253 7.31 4.78 10.68
N GLY A 254 7.67 4.78 9.40
CA GLY A 254 8.72 5.64 8.86
C GLY A 254 8.38 7.14 8.86
N THR A 255 7.13 7.48 8.64
CA THR A 255 6.62 8.85 8.42
C THR A 255 5.33 9.12 9.23
N PRO A 256 5.39 9.08 10.58
CA PRO A 256 4.21 9.24 11.43
C PRO A 256 3.66 10.67 11.36
N VAL A 257 2.35 10.81 11.10
CA VAL A 257 1.66 12.10 10.96
C VAL A 257 0.52 12.22 11.99
N SER A 258 0.36 13.41 12.58
CA SER A 258 -0.72 13.68 13.53
C SER A 258 -2.09 13.84 12.84
N ASN A 259 -3.16 13.82 13.64
CA ASN A 259 -4.57 13.94 13.19
C ASN A 259 -5.04 12.79 12.30
N GLY A 260 -4.43 11.60 12.45
CA GLY A 260 -4.80 10.38 11.76
C GLY A 260 -6.03 9.68 12.34
N LEU A 261 -6.26 8.47 11.87
CA LEU A 261 -7.32 7.58 12.36
C LEU A 261 -6.99 7.06 13.77
N LYS A 262 -8.02 6.84 14.57
CA LYS A 262 -7.91 6.01 15.77
C LYS A 262 -7.97 4.53 15.37
N GLU A 263 -7.39 3.66 16.16
CA GLU A 263 -7.39 2.21 15.94
C GLU A 263 -8.79 1.68 15.58
N ARG A 264 -9.80 1.98 16.40
CA ARG A 264 -11.18 1.54 16.16
C ARG A 264 -11.79 2.11 14.87
N GLU A 265 -11.44 3.35 14.49
CA GLU A 265 -11.90 3.96 13.24
C GLU A 265 -11.33 3.19 12.04
N ALA A 266 -10.06 2.83 12.10
CA ALA A 266 -9.38 2.05 11.06
C ALA A 266 -9.93 0.61 10.97
N GLU A 267 -10.04 -0.09 12.10
CA GLU A 267 -10.64 -1.42 12.17
C GLU A 267 -12.05 -1.48 11.59
N ASP A 268 -12.91 -0.54 11.95
CA ASP A 268 -14.29 -0.48 11.47
C ASP A 268 -14.36 -0.20 9.97
N LEU A 269 -13.52 0.71 9.45
CA LEU A 269 -13.47 1.00 8.01
C LEU A 269 -13.03 -0.22 7.21
N VAL A 270 -11.86 -0.79 7.55
CA VAL A 270 -11.30 -1.93 6.81
C VAL A 270 -12.27 -3.11 6.88
N SER A 271 -12.77 -3.47 8.06
CA SER A 271 -13.73 -4.58 8.22
C SER A 271 -14.98 -4.40 7.36
N LYS A 272 -15.52 -3.17 7.28
CA LYS A 272 -16.70 -2.88 6.46
C LYS A 272 -16.40 -2.92 4.97
N PHE A 273 -15.25 -2.41 4.52
CA PHE A 273 -14.83 -2.54 3.12
C PHE A 273 -14.64 -4.00 2.73
N MET A 274 -14.02 -4.81 3.60
CA MET A 274 -13.77 -6.23 3.38
C MET A 274 -15.06 -7.07 3.21
N GLN A 275 -16.22 -6.57 3.61
CA GLN A 275 -17.51 -7.20 3.35
C GLN A 275 -17.93 -7.10 1.87
N ASN A 276 -17.35 -6.19 1.11
CA ASN A 276 -17.72 -6.02 -0.30
C ASN A 276 -17.10 -7.13 -1.17
N ARG A 277 -17.92 -7.79 -1.97
CA ARG A 277 -17.49 -8.92 -2.82
C ARG A 277 -16.47 -8.53 -3.91
N LYS A 278 -16.43 -7.25 -4.29
CA LYS A 278 -15.45 -6.73 -5.26
C LYS A 278 -14.03 -6.61 -4.68
N VAL A 279 -13.88 -6.63 -3.35
CA VAL A 279 -12.54 -6.61 -2.75
C VAL A 279 -11.83 -7.90 -3.10
N CYS A 280 -10.69 -7.75 -3.80
CA CYS A 280 -9.92 -8.85 -4.37
C CYS A 280 -8.53 -9.01 -3.75
N CYS A 281 -8.04 -8.02 -3.01
CA CYS A 281 -6.75 -8.03 -2.31
C CYS A 281 -6.77 -7.04 -1.14
N PHE A 282 -6.10 -7.38 -0.06
CA PHE A 282 -5.82 -6.49 1.07
C PHE A 282 -4.33 -6.49 1.36
N GLU A 283 -3.75 -5.31 1.53
CA GLU A 283 -2.35 -5.13 1.91
C GLU A 283 -2.24 -4.26 3.14
N ILE A 284 -1.33 -4.62 4.06
CA ILE A 284 -0.91 -3.82 5.21
C ILE A 284 0.60 -3.60 5.15
N THR A 285 1.06 -2.37 5.40
CA THR A 285 2.45 -1.96 5.15
C THR A 285 2.98 -0.95 6.16
N GLU A 286 4.29 -0.68 6.11
CA GLU A 286 5.04 0.35 6.84
C GLU A 286 5.14 0.16 8.36
N VAL A 287 4.84 -1.03 8.89
CA VAL A 287 5.11 -1.32 10.30
C VAL A 287 6.63 -1.36 10.53
N ASN A 288 7.12 -0.47 11.38
CA ASN A 288 8.55 -0.36 11.69
C ASN A 288 8.82 -0.49 13.21
N PRO A 289 9.14 -1.69 13.69
CA PRO A 289 9.33 -1.92 15.12
C PRO A 289 10.56 -1.22 15.70
N THR A 290 11.52 -0.79 14.85
CA THR A 290 12.72 -0.08 15.34
C THR A 290 12.42 1.37 15.74
N LEU A 291 11.29 1.91 15.31
CA LEU A 291 10.79 3.24 15.64
C LEU A 291 9.66 3.19 16.68
N ASP A 292 9.21 1.98 17.03
CA ASP A 292 8.09 1.75 17.92
C ASP A 292 8.52 1.64 19.38
N LYS A 293 7.52 1.69 20.26
CA LYS A 293 7.67 1.42 21.67
C LYS A 293 6.79 0.24 22.05
N GLU A 294 7.39 -0.79 22.66
CA GLU A 294 6.65 -1.96 23.18
C GLU A 294 5.83 -2.70 22.11
N ASN A 295 6.27 -2.66 20.86
CA ASN A 295 5.61 -3.33 19.71
C ASN A 295 4.16 -2.86 19.40
N LEU A 296 3.75 -1.69 19.88
CA LEU A 296 2.36 -1.22 19.87
C LEU A 296 1.77 -1.13 18.44
N MET A 297 2.54 -0.61 17.45
CA MET A 297 2.06 -0.52 16.08
C MET A 297 1.79 -1.90 15.47
N ALA A 298 2.64 -2.88 15.77
CA ALA A 298 2.46 -4.24 15.27
C ALA A 298 1.26 -4.93 15.92
N GLU A 299 0.97 -4.65 17.20
CA GLU A 299 -0.24 -5.13 17.87
C GLU A 299 -1.52 -4.59 17.20
N ILE A 300 -1.54 -3.29 16.92
CA ILE A 300 -2.65 -2.64 16.21
C ILE A 300 -2.79 -3.18 14.78
N ALA A 301 -1.67 -3.30 14.06
CA ALA A 301 -1.65 -3.87 12.72
C ALA A 301 -2.18 -5.30 12.70
N PHE A 302 -1.82 -6.11 13.70
CA PHE A 302 -2.32 -7.48 13.83
C PHE A 302 -3.83 -7.52 14.11
N ASN A 303 -4.33 -6.66 15.00
CA ASN A 303 -5.78 -6.57 15.29
C ASN A 303 -6.58 -6.24 14.02
N ILE A 304 -6.11 -5.24 13.25
CA ILE A 304 -6.75 -4.86 11.97
C ILE A 304 -6.69 -6.02 10.98
N LEU A 305 -5.53 -6.67 10.82
CA LEU A 305 -5.32 -7.80 9.93
C LEU A 305 -6.25 -8.97 10.29
N GLN A 306 -6.25 -9.40 11.54
CA GLN A 306 -7.05 -10.52 12.02
C GLN A 306 -8.55 -10.25 11.85
N ARG A 307 -9.02 -9.06 12.23
CA ARG A 307 -10.43 -8.68 12.09
C ARG A 307 -10.85 -8.63 10.62
N SER A 308 -10.01 -8.10 9.75
CA SER A 308 -10.27 -8.02 8.30
C SER A 308 -10.40 -9.40 7.66
N VAL A 309 -9.50 -10.32 8.03
CA VAL A 309 -9.52 -11.70 7.54
C VAL A 309 -10.71 -12.48 8.07
N ASN A 310 -11.06 -12.30 9.35
CA ASN A 310 -12.24 -12.95 9.94
C ASN A 310 -13.53 -12.60 9.20
N VAL A 311 -13.68 -11.36 8.73
CA VAL A 311 -14.83 -10.94 7.92
C VAL A 311 -14.91 -11.71 6.59
N LEU A 312 -13.76 -11.98 5.94
CA LEU A 312 -13.72 -12.76 4.70
C LEU A 312 -14.13 -14.24 4.90
N MET A 313 -13.86 -14.78 6.09
CA MET A 313 -14.25 -16.17 6.40
C MET A 313 -15.73 -16.31 6.74
N MET A 314 -16.39 -15.23 7.17
CA MET A 314 -17.82 -15.21 7.49
C MET A 314 -18.71 -15.01 6.24
N ASN A 315 -18.16 -14.49 5.14
CA ASN A 315 -18.84 -14.25 3.86
C ASN A 315 -18.58 -15.40 2.87
#